data_6507696d99b2414ccebc78a5e501684d
#
_entry.id   6507696d99b2414ccebc78a5e501684d
#
_cell.length_a   1.000
_cell.length_b   1.000
_cell.length_c   1.000
_cell.angle_alpha   90.00
_cell.angle_beta   90.00
_cell.angle_gamma   90.00
#
_symmetry.space_group_name_H-M   'P 1'
#
loop_
_entity.id
_entity.type
_entity.pdbx_description
1 polymer ?
#
loop_
_entity_poly.entity_id
_entity_poly.type
_entity_poly.pdbx_seq_one_letter_code
_entity_poly.pdbx_strand_id
1 'polypeptide(L)'
;MSTKIKTGSDARSEVKAGIDLVANVVKTTLGPRGRNIVLKTDPYRPPLNTNDGVTIARELHAPKDKPFQEIGVEAVKAAANKTNDVAGDGTTTVTLLLQAMTTHVLQQINNDADPVLLRRGIEKAAEAVVAALQDEIVETKDLEALINVATISCGDPEVGKLVAEAVHKVGSNGVVTIEDGEGEETTSRIAEGIELRGGIQLPVFITNPVRQEADVTDVPIFVTDHDFTNGMEIVRLMEVISGMGHKSGVLIANSVTGEAMASCAINKAQGKFTLIPIKVQALGEQGQAVLRDMAEATGAKFFARDEGNRLPSNPQDQNDTYNPDHFGHAERVIASRDRTSIMGGAGEVEDRIKELEAQKANSKQAYEKNNIDERIARLKSGVGVIRVGGVTEAEREERKLRVEDAINASKAALSNGIIAGGGAALYRAASKVKADGLTTEEAFGLQAVVKACFEPIKQMASNSGLELDKADLKKILEDKSLTIDFYTGEVVDAFKAGIIDPSLVTLSAVKNAASEAALFAITEGAITNPEDDSEKI
;
A
#
# COMPACT_ATOMS: atom_id res chain seq x y z
N MET A 1 32.92 17.76 -2.18
CA MET A 1 31.64 17.95 -1.41
C MET A 1 31.96 18.60 -0.07
N SER A 2 31.40 19.74 0.26
CA SER A 2 31.58 20.36 1.59
C SER A 2 30.33 20.10 2.42
N THR A 3 30.48 19.39 3.54
CA THR A 3 29.41 19.19 4.52
C THR A 3 28.94 20.53 5.07
N LYS A 4 27.62 20.77 5.03
CA LYS A 4 26.99 21.95 5.64
C LYS A 4 26.28 21.49 6.92
N ILE A 5 26.37 22.31 7.98
CA ILE A 5 25.78 22.02 9.29
C ILE A 5 24.99 23.23 9.75
N LYS A 6 23.78 23.02 10.26
CA LYS A 6 22.99 23.98 11.03
C LYS A 6 22.61 23.34 12.37
N THR A 7 22.46 24.14 13.40
CA THR A 7 22.11 23.69 14.76
C THR A 7 21.02 24.58 15.37
N GLY A 8 20.36 24.10 16.42
CA GLY A 8 19.40 24.84 17.18
C GLY A 8 18.16 25.28 16.39
N SER A 9 17.71 26.51 16.61
CA SER A 9 16.53 27.09 15.96
C SER A 9 16.65 27.16 14.44
N ASP A 10 17.87 27.39 13.90
CA ASP A 10 18.10 27.51 12.47
C ASP A 10 17.88 26.18 11.76
N ALA A 11 18.37 25.07 12.37
CA ALA A 11 18.15 23.73 11.84
C ALA A 11 16.65 23.37 11.82
N ARG A 12 15.97 23.58 12.96
CA ARG A 12 14.53 23.29 13.07
C ARG A 12 13.68 24.12 12.12
N SER A 13 14.01 25.40 11.95
CA SER A 13 13.29 26.30 11.04
C SER A 13 13.40 25.86 9.58
N GLU A 14 14.58 25.42 9.14
CA GLU A 14 14.76 24.90 7.77
C GLU A 14 14.02 23.58 7.55
N VAL A 15 14.13 22.64 8.49
CA VAL A 15 13.37 21.38 8.40
C VAL A 15 11.87 21.65 8.36
N LYS A 16 11.37 22.56 9.22
CA LYS A 16 9.96 22.96 9.20
C LYS A 16 9.54 23.59 7.88
N ALA A 17 10.39 24.43 7.30
CA ALA A 17 10.11 25.04 6.00
C ALA A 17 10.00 23.97 4.87
N GLY A 18 10.78 22.90 4.95
CA GLY A 18 10.66 21.77 4.04
C GLY A 18 9.33 21.00 4.22
N ILE A 19 8.92 20.77 5.47
CA ILE A 19 7.61 20.17 5.77
C ILE A 19 6.48 21.04 5.21
N ASP A 20 6.56 22.37 5.42
CA ASP A 20 5.56 23.33 4.95
C ASP A 20 5.49 23.39 3.42
N LEU A 21 6.62 23.27 2.74
CA LEU A 21 6.70 23.27 1.29
C LEU A 21 5.79 22.17 0.70
N VAL A 22 5.90 20.95 1.20
CA VAL A 22 5.09 19.82 0.72
C VAL A 22 3.64 19.94 1.20
N ALA A 23 3.45 20.18 2.49
CA ALA A 23 2.12 20.16 3.09
C ALA A 23 1.21 21.28 2.55
N ASN A 24 1.74 22.46 2.23
CA ASN A 24 0.96 23.54 1.66
C ASN A 24 0.42 23.25 0.26
N VAL A 25 1.08 22.38 -0.50
CA VAL A 25 0.60 21.90 -1.79
C VAL A 25 -0.41 20.78 -1.57
N VAL A 26 -0.01 19.74 -0.84
CA VAL A 26 -0.81 18.51 -0.65
C VAL A 26 -2.15 18.79 0.02
N LYS A 27 -2.22 19.63 1.06
CA LYS A 27 -3.48 19.91 1.79
C LYS A 27 -4.60 20.52 0.95
N THR A 28 -4.28 21.11 -0.22
CA THR A 28 -5.27 21.68 -1.14
C THR A 28 -6.09 20.62 -1.86
N THR A 29 -5.64 19.37 -1.84
CA THR A 29 -6.32 18.22 -2.44
C THR A 29 -7.33 17.55 -1.48
N LEU A 30 -7.34 17.93 -0.19
CA LEU A 30 -8.14 17.26 0.84
C LEU A 30 -9.64 17.57 0.72
N GLY A 31 -10.45 16.51 0.83
CA GLY A 31 -11.90 16.59 0.94
C GLY A 31 -12.63 16.69 -0.39
N PRO A 32 -13.98 16.76 -0.35
CA PRO A 32 -14.81 16.60 -1.54
C PRO A 32 -14.68 17.76 -2.54
N ARG A 33 -14.17 18.93 -2.12
CA ARG A 33 -13.82 20.07 -2.97
C ARG A 33 -12.31 20.28 -3.08
N GLY A 34 -11.53 19.23 -2.80
CA GLY A 34 -10.10 19.19 -3.06
C GLY A 34 -9.81 19.40 -4.55
N ARG A 35 -8.64 19.98 -4.85
CA ARG A 35 -8.24 20.30 -6.22
C ARG A 35 -7.04 19.44 -6.63
N ASN A 36 -6.93 19.20 -7.93
CA ASN A 36 -5.79 18.49 -8.48
C ASN A 36 -4.56 19.41 -8.57
N ILE A 37 -3.39 18.80 -8.49
CA ILE A 37 -2.08 19.41 -8.72
C ILE A 37 -1.55 18.91 -10.04
N VAL A 38 -0.99 19.81 -10.85
CA VAL A 38 -0.33 19.47 -12.12
C VAL A 38 1.16 19.31 -11.87
N LEU A 39 1.69 18.12 -12.11
CA LEU A 39 3.09 17.77 -11.96
C LEU A 39 3.76 17.73 -13.35
N LYS A 40 4.87 18.43 -13.51
CA LYS A 40 5.71 18.41 -14.72
C LYS A 40 7.17 18.30 -14.30
N THR A 41 7.54 17.14 -13.77
CA THR A 41 8.87 16.87 -13.22
C THR A 41 9.80 16.24 -14.26
N ASP A 42 9.26 15.46 -15.19
CA ASP A 42 10.01 14.91 -16.32
C ASP A 42 9.75 15.75 -17.59
N PRO A 43 10.81 16.31 -18.22
CA PRO A 43 10.67 17.07 -19.46
C PRO A 43 10.08 16.27 -20.64
N TYR A 44 10.29 14.97 -20.65
CA TYR A 44 9.91 14.07 -21.76
C TYR A 44 8.53 13.42 -21.60
N ARG A 45 7.93 13.48 -20.40
CA ARG A 45 6.58 12.96 -20.14
C ARG A 45 5.53 14.08 -20.18
N PRO A 46 4.28 13.79 -20.55
CA PRO A 46 3.18 14.73 -20.39
C PRO A 46 3.00 15.13 -18.92
N PRO A 47 2.44 16.31 -18.62
CA PRO A 47 2.09 16.69 -17.26
C PRO A 47 1.10 15.68 -16.65
N LEU A 48 1.37 15.27 -15.42
CA LEU A 48 0.45 14.44 -14.63
C LEU A 48 -0.46 15.36 -13.81
N ASN A 49 -1.76 15.14 -13.90
CA ASN A 49 -2.76 15.83 -13.10
C ASN A 49 -3.25 14.87 -12.01
N THR A 50 -3.01 15.16 -10.74
CA THR A 50 -3.33 14.25 -9.65
C THR A 50 -3.73 14.99 -8.37
N ASN A 51 -4.53 14.32 -7.53
CA ASN A 51 -4.83 14.73 -6.17
C ASN A 51 -4.24 13.77 -5.12
N ASP A 52 -3.55 12.71 -5.55
CA ASP A 52 -2.91 11.78 -4.64
C ASP A 52 -1.72 12.42 -3.91
N GLY A 53 -1.82 12.45 -2.58
CA GLY A 53 -0.84 13.09 -1.72
C GLY A 53 0.54 12.46 -1.76
N VAL A 54 0.65 11.12 -1.90
CA VAL A 54 1.95 10.45 -1.95
C VAL A 54 2.67 10.72 -3.27
N THR A 55 1.96 10.71 -4.38
CA THR A 55 2.52 11.05 -5.69
C THR A 55 3.02 12.50 -5.72
N ILE A 56 2.23 13.43 -5.18
CA ILE A 56 2.63 14.84 -5.08
C ILE A 56 3.86 14.98 -4.18
N ALA A 57 3.88 14.33 -3.01
CA ALA A 57 4.98 14.43 -2.08
C ALA A 57 6.29 13.87 -2.65
N ARG A 58 6.24 12.73 -3.37
CA ARG A 58 7.42 12.10 -3.98
C ARG A 58 8.11 12.99 -5.01
N GLU A 59 7.33 13.72 -5.78
CA GLU A 59 7.82 14.59 -6.86
C GLU A 59 8.31 15.96 -6.38
N LEU A 60 8.01 16.34 -5.13
CA LEU A 60 8.45 17.61 -4.57
C LEU A 60 9.86 17.49 -3.97
N HIS A 61 10.68 18.47 -4.27
CA HIS A 61 12.02 18.65 -3.72
C HIS A 61 12.22 20.08 -3.24
N ALA A 62 13.10 20.24 -2.27
CA ALA A 62 13.50 21.58 -1.84
C ALA A 62 14.29 22.32 -2.93
N PRO A 63 14.24 23.65 -2.98
CA PRO A 63 15.10 24.43 -3.87
C PRO A 63 16.58 24.10 -3.66
N LYS A 64 17.37 24.02 -4.73
CA LYS A 64 18.80 23.65 -4.69
C LYS A 64 19.64 24.55 -3.76
N ASP A 65 19.27 25.80 -3.62
CA ASP A 65 19.91 26.76 -2.72
C ASP A 65 19.54 26.56 -1.25
N LYS A 66 18.55 25.71 -0.94
CA LYS A 66 18.03 25.43 0.41
C LYS A 66 18.10 23.95 0.79
N PRO A 67 19.30 23.33 0.78
CA PRO A 67 19.46 21.88 0.91
C PRO A 67 19.02 21.34 2.29
N PHE A 68 18.92 22.15 3.34
CA PHE A 68 18.40 21.72 4.65
C PHE A 68 16.88 21.52 4.66
N GLN A 69 16.15 22.18 3.76
CA GLN A 69 14.70 21.99 3.61
C GLN A 69 14.38 20.62 3.06
N GLU A 70 15.29 19.99 2.28
CA GLU A 70 15.12 18.63 1.78
C GLU A 70 14.91 17.61 2.92
N ILE A 71 15.54 17.83 4.08
CA ILE A 71 15.33 16.97 5.27
C ILE A 71 13.86 16.99 5.69
N GLY A 72 13.22 18.15 5.67
CA GLY A 72 11.79 18.29 5.96
C GLY A 72 10.89 17.68 4.88
N VAL A 73 11.27 17.84 3.61
CA VAL A 73 10.59 17.18 2.49
C VAL A 73 10.64 15.66 2.65
N GLU A 74 11.81 15.10 2.95
CA GLU A 74 11.98 13.65 3.15
C GLU A 74 11.20 13.12 4.37
N ALA A 75 11.08 13.90 5.45
CA ALA A 75 10.24 13.52 6.59
C ALA A 75 8.76 13.38 6.20
N VAL A 76 8.23 14.29 5.37
CA VAL A 76 6.86 14.17 4.84
C VAL A 76 6.73 12.96 3.93
N LYS A 77 7.68 12.73 3.02
CA LYS A 77 7.70 11.54 2.14
C LYS A 77 7.71 10.25 2.95
N ALA A 78 8.51 10.18 4.01
CA ALA A 78 8.57 9.01 4.89
C ALA A 78 7.22 8.75 5.57
N ALA A 79 6.57 9.77 6.13
CA ALA A 79 5.26 9.64 6.75
C ALA A 79 4.17 9.23 5.74
N ALA A 80 4.15 9.85 4.55
CA ALA A 80 3.20 9.56 3.50
C ALA A 80 3.38 8.14 2.95
N ASN A 81 4.61 7.72 2.61
CA ASN A 81 4.91 6.38 2.14
C ASN A 81 4.51 5.32 3.18
N LYS A 82 4.88 5.51 4.46
CA LYS A 82 4.53 4.56 5.52
C LYS A 82 3.02 4.43 5.73
N THR A 83 2.27 5.52 5.57
CA THR A 83 0.81 5.50 5.65
C THR A 83 0.22 4.76 4.45
N ASN A 84 0.74 5.02 3.25
CA ASN A 84 0.36 4.33 2.03
C ASN A 84 0.64 2.82 2.11
N ASP A 85 1.81 2.42 2.60
CA ASP A 85 2.20 1.00 2.72
C ASP A 85 1.29 0.21 3.68
N VAL A 86 0.76 0.87 4.72
CA VAL A 86 -0.10 0.23 5.74
C VAL A 86 -1.57 0.26 5.39
N ALA A 87 -2.06 1.40 4.90
CA ALA A 87 -3.49 1.65 4.71
C ALA A 87 -3.88 1.90 3.24
N GLY A 88 -2.91 2.14 2.38
CA GLY A 88 -3.09 2.39 0.95
C GLY A 88 -3.79 3.70 0.60
N ASP A 89 -4.07 4.55 1.63
CA ASP A 89 -4.74 5.85 1.50
C ASP A 89 -4.37 6.71 2.72
N GLY A 90 -4.86 7.98 2.79
CA GLY A 90 -4.65 8.89 3.93
C GLY A 90 -3.34 9.68 3.89
N THR A 91 -2.66 9.70 2.77
CA THR A 91 -1.37 10.38 2.57
C THR A 91 -1.46 11.89 2.70
N THR A 92 -2.56 12.49 2.27
CA THR A 92 -2.89 13.91 2.46
C THR A 92 -3.14 14.22 3.94
N THR A 93 -3.88 13.36 4.63
CA THR A 93 -4.21 13.53 6.06
C THR A 93 -2.96 13.47 6.93
N VAL A 94 -2.07 12.48 6.75
CA VAL A 94 -0.82 12.37 7.52
C VAL A 94 0.08 13.59 7.31
N THR A 95 0.16 14.09 6.08
CA THR A 95 0.94 15.27 5.74
C THR A 95 0.44 16.53 6.46
N LEU A 96 -0.88 16.72 6.48
CA LEU A 96 -1.51 17.85 7.18
C LEU A 96 -1.32 17.74 8.69
N LEU A 97 -1.51 16.55 9.27
CA LEU A 97 -1.31 16.32 10.70
C LEU A 97 0.15 16.59 11.10
N LEU A 98 1.11 16.12 10.31
CA LEU A 98 2.53 16.36 10.55
C LEU A 98 2.87 17.86 10.52
N GLN A 99 2.36 18.59 9.53
CA GLN A 99 2.53 20.05 9.44
C GLN A 99 2.00 20.73 10.69
N ALA A 100 0.80 20.40 11.12
CA ALA A 100 0.15 21.02 12.26
C ALA A 100 0.88 20.68 13.58
N MET A 101 1.22 19.42 13.81
CA MET A 101 1.97 18.99 14.99
C MET A 101 3.32 19.70 15.09
N THR A 102 4.11 19.70 14.01
CA THR A 102 5.43 20.36 13.98
C THR A 102 5.34 21.86 14.13
N THR A 103 4.27 22.51 13.67
CA THR A 103 4.01 23.93 13.88
C THR A 103 3.83 24.24 15.35
N HIS A 104 2.99 23.46 16.05
CA HIS A 104 2.76 23.65 17.49
C HIS A 104 4.00 23.30 18.33
N VAL A 105 4.70 22.23 17.96
CA VAL A 105 5.94 21.82 18.63
C VAL A 105 7.01 22.90 18.53
N LEU A 106 7.26 23.42 17.31
CA LEU A 106 8.25 24.48 17.11
C LEU A 106 7.91 25.75 17.92
N GLN A 107 6.62 26.10 17.99
CA GLN A 107 6.17 27.23 18.79
C GLN A 107 6.50 27.05 20.30
N GLN A 108 6.34 25.83 20.84
CA GLN A 108 6.64 25.56 22.25
C GLN A 108 8.14 25.53 22.52
N ILE A 109 8.94 24.94 21.60
CA ILE A 109 10.40 24.97 21.72
C ILE A 109 10.93 26.41 21.69
N ASN A 110 10.38 27.26 20.84
CA ASN A 110 10.74 28.69 20.80
C ASN A 110 10.31 29.47 22.08
N ASN A 111 9.45 28.88 22.90
CA ASN A 111 9.07 29.36 24.22
C ASN A 111 9.80 28.61 25.36
N ASP A 112 10.97 28.05 25.07
CA ASP A 112 11.87 27.36 26.00
C ASP A 112 11.31 26.06 26.63
N ALA A 113 10.31 25.40 26.00
CA ALA A 113 9.85 24.11 26.48
C ALA A 113 10.87 22.99 26.20
N ASP A 114 11.02 22.04 27.14
CA ASP A 114 11.93 20.92 27.01
C ASP A 114 11.52 19.99 25.85
N PRO A 115 12.36 19.82 24.81
CA PRO A 115 12.05 19.01 23.63
C PRO A 115 11.79 17.52 23.96
N VAL A 116 12.45 16.97 24.98
CA VAL A 116 12.31 15.55 25.36
C VAL A 116 10.96 15.32 26.04
N LEU A 117 10.51 16.26 26.87
CA LEU A 117 9.20 16.19 27.51
C LEU A 117 8.08 16.44 26.50
N LEU A 118 8.27 17.38 25.55
CA LEU A 118 7.35 17.56 24.41
C LEU A 118 7.17 16.28 23.63
N ARG A 119 8.27 15.60 23.26
CA ARG A 119 8.24 14.31 22.58
C ARG A 119 7.41 13.28 23.34
N ARG A 120 7.64 13.11 24.64
CA ARG A 120 6.87 12.18 25.48
C ARG A 120 5.37 12.52 25.49
N GLY A 121 5.04 13.80 25.51
CA GLY A 121 3.68 14.27 25.44
C GLY A 121 3.01 13.93 24.10
N ILE A 122 3.73 14.07 22.99
CA ILE A 122 3.27 13.69 21.65
C ILE A 122 2.98 12.18 21.59
N GLU A 123 3.93 11.35 22.07
CA GLU A 123 3.81 9.89 22.04
C GLU A 123 2.59 9.42 22.87
N LYS A 124 2.44 9.90 24.11
CA LYS A 124 1.29 9.60 24.96
C LYS A 124 -0.05 10.07 24.35
N ALA A 125 -0.05 11.24 23.74
CA ALA A 125 -1.24 11.77 23.08
C ALA A 125 -1.66 10.95 21.87
N ALA A 126 -0.71 10.53 21.05
CA ALA A 126 -0.98 9.68 19.88
C ALA A 126 -1.58 8.34 20.31
N GLU A 127 -1.03 7.69 21.34
CA GLU A 127 -1.58 6.46 21.90
C GLU A 127 -3.03 6.66 22.42
N ALA A 128 -3.27 7.75 23.14
CA ALA A 128 -4.59 8.05 23.70
C ALA A 128 -5.63 8.38 22.60
N VAL A 129 -5.24 9.15 21.56
CA VAL A 129 -6.12 9.43 20.41
C VAL A 129 -6.43 8.14 19.63
N VAL A 130 -5.43 7.29 19.40
CA VAL A 130 -5.61 6.00 18.74
C VAL A 130 -6.57 5.10 19.53
N ALA A 131 -6.41 5.01 20.85
CA ALA A 131 -7.32 4.25 21.71
C ALA A 131 -8.76 4.81 21.64
N ALA A 132 -8.92 6.12 21.71
CA ALA A 132 -10.23 6.77 21.59
C ALA A 132 -10.88 6.59 20.22
N LEU A 133 -10.08 6.54 19.13
CA LEU A 133 -10.56 6.21 17.78
C LEU A 133 -11.03 4.77 17.66
N GLN A 134 -10.39 3.83 18.36
CA GLN A 134 -10.82 2.42 18.34
C GLN A 134 -12.25 2.24 18.90
N ASP A 135 -12.67 3.08 19.86
CA ASP A 135 -14.03 3.09 20.41
C ASP A 135 -15.08 3.66 19.41
N GLU A 136 -14.63 4.34 18.37
CA GLU A 136 -15.48 4.90 17.31
C GLU A 136 -15.71 3.91 16.14
N ILE A 137 -14.97 2.80 16.10
CA ILE A 137 -15.01 1.84 14.98
C ILE A 137 -16.33 1.10 14.94
N VAL A 138 -16.90 1.02 13.75
CA VAL A 138 -18.05 0.18 13.42
C VAL A 138 -17.58 -0.89 12.43
N GLU A 139 -17.65 -2.15 12.81
CA GLU A 139 -17.36 -3.25 11.89
C GLU A 139 -18.41 -3.28 10.78
N THR A 140 -17.98 -3.47 9.56
CA THR A 140 -18.88 -3.58 8.41
C THR A 140 -18.44 -4.66 7.45
N LYS A 141 -19.41 -5.38 6.90
CA LYS A 141 -19.27 -6.26 5.74
C LYS A 141 -20.32 -5.89 4.67
N ASP A 142 -20.99 -4.78 4.89
CA ASP A 142 -22.07 -4.33 4.02
C ASP A 142 -21.49 -3.73 2.73
N LEU A 143 -22.04 -4.17 1.59
CA LEU A 143 -21.63 -3.69 0.28
C LEU A 143 -21.90 -2.19 0.11
N GLU A 144 -23.01 -1.66 0.67
CA GLU A 144 -23.35 -0.25 0.57
C GLU A 144 -22.31 0.63 1.28
N ALA A 145 -21.85 0.23 2.45
CA ALA A 145 -20.76 0.90 3.16
C ALA A 145 -19.45 0.89 2.34
N LEU A 146 -19.14 -0.24 1.70
CA LEU A 146 -17.95 -0.33 0.83
C LEU A 146 -18.08 0.56 -0.41
N ILE A 147 -19.26 0.65 -1.02
CA ILE A 147 -19.53 1.57 -2.14
C ILE A 147 -19.29 3.02 -1.71
N ASN A 148 -19.77 3.41 -0.54
CA ASN A 148 -19.56 4.75 -0.01
C ASN A 148 -18.07 5.05 0.23
N VAL A 149 -17.32 4.13 0.86
CA VAL A 149 -15.87 4.25 1.06
C VAL A 149 -15.15 4.39 -0.28
N ALA A 150 -15.41 3.49 -1.23
CA ALA A 150 -14.77 3.51 -2.53
C ALA A 150 -15.10 4.79 -3.32
N THR A 151 -16.37 5.25 -3.26
CA THR A 151 -16.82 6.49 -3.92
C THR A 151 -16.11 7.72 -3.35
N ILE A 152 -15.94 7.80 -2.02
CA ILE A 152 -15.20 8.91 -1.39
C ILE A 152 -13.75 8.91 -1.83
N SER A 153 -13.11 7.73 -1.85
CA SER A 153 -11.70 7.60 -2.21
C SER A 153 -11.43 7.92 -3.68
N CYS A 154 -12.23 7.38 -4.63
CA CYS A 154 -12.03 7.65 -6.06
C CYS A 154 -12.74 8.91 -6.58
N GLY A 155 -13.68 9.47 -5.82
CA GLY A 155 -14.47 10.67 -6.24
C GLY A 155 -15.48 10.42 -7.37
N ASP A 156 -15.76 9.15 -7.71
CA ASP A 156 -16.66 8.74 -8.79
C ASP A 156 -17.59 7.61 -8.31
N PRO A 157 -18.94 7.82 -8.24
CA PRO A 157 -19.87 6.81 -7.74
C PRO A 157 -19.93 5.53 -8.59
N GLU A 158 -19.77 5.64 -9.92
CA GLU A 158 -19.83 4.47 -10.80
C GLU A 158 -18.58 3.61 -10.64
N VAL A 159 -17.42 4.24 -10.65
CA VAL A 159 -16.14 3.56 -10.41
C VAL A 159 -16.08 3.00 -8.99
N GLY A 160 -16.51 3.77 -7.98
CA GLY A 160 -16.58 3.33 -6.59
C GLY A 160 -17.42 2.08 -6.40
N LYS A 161 -18.58 2.00 -7.07
CA LYS A 161 -19.43 0.80 -7.08
C LYS A 161 -18.71 -0.41 -7.67
N LEU A 162 -18.05 -0.27 -8.82
CA LEU A 162 -17.31 -1.36 -9.47
C LEU A 162 -16.17 -1.88 -8.57
N VAL A 163 -15.45 -0.98 -7.94
CA VAL A 163 -14.36 -1.32 -6.99
C VAL A 163 -14.91 -2.05 -5.78
N ALA A 164 -15.95 -1.51 -5.14
CA ALA A 164 -16.56 -2.10 -3.95
C ALA A 164 -17.11 -3.50 -4.23
N GLU A 165 -17.81 -3.70 -5.36
CA GLU A 165 -18.31 -5.01 -5.77
C GLU A 165 -17.18 -6.01 -6.00
N ALA A 166 -16.07 -5.59 -6.63
CA ALA A 166 -14.90 -6.44 -6.82
C ALA A 166 -14.26 -6.82 -5.47
N VAL A 167 -13.98 -5.84 -4.61
CA VAL A 167 -13.38 -6.08 -3.28
C VAL A 167 -14.29 -6.92 -2.39
N HIS A 168 -15.61 -6.67 -2.39
CA HIS A 168 -16.57 -7.45 -1.61
C HIS A 168 -16.60 -8.92 -2.03
N LYS A 169 -16.52 -9.21 -3.34
CA LYS A 169 -16.51 -10.58 -3.85
C LYS A 169 -15.23 -11.33 -3.53
N VAL A 170 -14.05 -10.69 -3.68
CA VAL A 170 -12.76 -11.35 -3.40
C VAL A 170 -12.39 -11.32 -1.92
N GLY A 171 -13.01 -10.46 -1.12
CA GLY A 171 -12.73 -10.29 0.30
C GLY A 171 -11.51 -9.39 0.58
N SER A 172 -11.29 -9.08 1.87
CA SER A 172 -10.21 -8.18 2.31
C SER A 172 -8.81 -8.70 1.96
N ASN A 173 -8.63 -10.01 1.95
CA ASN A 173 -7.37 -10.67 1.59
C ASN A 173 -7.28 -11.03 0.10
N GLY A 174 -8.35 -10.84 -0.68
CA GLY A 174 -8.38 -11.14 -2.10
C GLY A 174 -7.63 -10.10 -2.93
N VAL A 175 -7.23 -10.50 -4.14
CA VAL A 175 -6.52 -9.62 -5.06
C VAL A 175 -7.49 -8.86 -5.95
N VAL A 176 -7.25 -7.56 -6.10
CA VAL A 176 -7.87 -6.75 -7.15
C VAL A 176 -6.75 -6.10 -7.94
N THR A 177 -6.66 -6.42 -9.23
CA THR A 177 -5.67 -5.86 -10.16
C THR A 177 -6.30 -4.77 -11.03
N ILE A 178 -5.48 -3.84 -11.49
CA ILE A 178 -5.88 -2.75 -12.37
C ILE A 178 -5.21 -2.97 -13.72
N GLU A 179 -5.99 -2.95 -14.78
CA GLU A 179 -5.53 -3.08 -16.17
C GLU A 179 -5.92 -1.84 -16.99
N ASP A 180 -5.22 -1.63 -18.10
CA ASP A 180 -5.65 -0.67 -19.10
C ASP A 180 -6.91 -1.16 -19.82
N GLY A 181 -7.96 -0.33 -19.83
CA GLY A 181 -9.14 -0.56 -20.64
C GLY A 181 -8.92 -0.11 -22.08
N GLU A 182 -9.62 -0.76 -23.02
CA GLU A 182 -9.55 -0.42 -24.45
C GLU A 182 -10.45 0.76 -24.85
N GLY A 183 -11.35 1.22 -23.94
CA GLY A 183 -12.35 2.26 -24.18
C GLY A 183 -12.35 3.35 -23.13
N GLU A 184 -13.42 4.16 -23.14
CA GLU A 184 -13.62 5.25 -22.19
C GLU A 184 -14.19 4.77 -20.85
N GLU A 185 -14.92 3.64 -20.87
CA GLU A 185 -15.62 3.09 -19.70
C GLU A 185 -14.69 2.22 -18.84
N THR A 186 -14.81 2.37 -17.53
CA THR A 186 -14.19 1.49 -16.56
C THR A 186 -15.09 0.27 -16.34
N THR A 187 -14.50 -0.93 -16.35
CA THR A 187 -15.22 -2.19 -16.15
C THR A 187 -14.56 -3.04 -15.09
N SER A 188 -15.33 -3.92 -14.44
CA SER A 188 -14.79 -4.89 -13.50
C SER A 188 -15.23 -6.31 -13.86
N ARG A 189 -14.34 -7.28 -13.64
CA ARG A 189 -14.63 -8.71 -13.72
C ARG A 189 -13.96 -9.47 -12.60
N ILE A 190 -14.52 -10.59 -12.21
CA ILE A 190 -13.82 -11.57 -11.37
C ILE A 190 -13.25 -12.63 -12.31
N ALA A 191 -11.94 -12.80 -12.28
CA ALA A 191 -11.24 -13.89 -12.94
C ALA A 191 -10.95 -15.00 -11.93
N GLU A 192 -10.97 -16.24 -12.38
CA GLU A 192 -10.42 -17.35 -11.60
C GLU A 192 -8.93 -17.08 -11.38
N GLY A 193 -8.47 -17.24 -10.15
CA GLY A 193 -7.08 -16.96 -9.84
C GLY A 193 -6.77 -17.11 -8.36
N ILE A 194 -5.49 -17.11 -8.05
CA ILE A 194 -4.97 -17.33 -6.71
C ILE A 194 -3.85 -16.36 -6.39
N GLU A 195 -3.76 -15.96 -5.12
CA GLU A 195 -2.64 -15.17 -4.61
C GLU A 195 -1.67 -16.01 -3.79
N LEU A 196 -0.39 -15.79 -4.04
CA LEU A 196 0.72 -16.35 -3.27
C LEU A 196 1.44 -15.24 -2.51
N ARG A 197 1.68 -15.42 -1.21
CA ARG A 197 2.64 -14.61 -0.46
C ARG A 197 4.05 -15.03 -0.80
N GLY A 198 4.70 -14.23 -1.61
CA GLY A 198 6.00 -14.48 -2.19
C GLY A 198 6.13 -13.70 -3.50
N GLY A 199 7.34 -13.41 -3.92
CA GLY A 199 7.51 -12.58 -5.11
C GLY A 199 8.93 -12.56 -5.65
N ILE A 200 9.17 -11.59 -6.51
CA ILE A 200 10.46 -11.39 -7.17
C ILE A 200 11.52 -10.91 -6.17
N GLN A 201 12.73 -11.46 -6.29
CA GLN A 201 13.83 -11.14 -5.37
C GLN A 201 14.75 -10.02 -5.89
N LEU A 202 14.79 -9.79 -7.19
CA LEU A 202 15.67 -8.81 -7.84
C LEU A 202 14.90 -7.87 -8.76
N PRO A 203 15.23 -6.57 -8.77
CA PRO A 203 14.58 -5.58 -9.65
C PRO A 203 14.72 -5.88 -11.14
N VAL A 204 15.72 -6.65 -11.56
CA VAL A 204 15.92 -7.04 -12.96
C VAL A 204 14.70 -7.78 -13.54
N PHE A 205 13.88 -8.44 -12.70
CA PHE A 205 12.68 -9.16 -13.14
C PHE A 205 11.47 -8.26 -13.34
N ILE A 206 11.52 -7.00 -12.94
CA ILE A 206 10.47 -6.03 -13.17
C ILE A 206 10.27 -5.84 -14.68
N THR A 207 9.03 -5.99 -15.16
CA THR A 207 8.61 -5.72 -16.54
C THR A 207 7.79 -4.44 -16.61
N ASN A 208 7.11 -4.07 -15.52
CA ASN A 208 6.39 -2.81 -15.37
C ASN A 208 7.10 -1.93 -14.33
N PRO A 209 7.94 -0.96 -14.77
CA PRO A 209 8.70 -0.12 -13.85
C PRO A 209 7.85 0.88 -13.06
N VAL A 210 6.67 1.23 -13.54
CA VAL A 210 5.76 2.16 -12.84
C VAL A 210 5.21 1.51 -11.57
N ARG A 211 4.79 0.23 -11.66
CA ARG A 211 4.23 -0.53 -10.54
C ARG A 211 5.27 -1.35 -9.78
N GLN A 212 6.51 -1.39 -10.25
CA GLN A 212 7.57 -2.23 -9.70
C GLN A 212 7.21 -3.73 -9.67
N GLU A 213 6.54 -4.20 -10.72
CA GLU A 213 6.02 -5.57 -10.84
C GLU A 213 6.60 -6.29 -12.07
N ALA A 214 6.72 -7.61 -11.95
CA ALA A 214 6.85 -8.51 -13.10
C ALA A 214 5.45 -8.89 -13.56
N ASP A 215 5.09 -8.57 -14.79
CA ASP A 215 3.81 -8.85 -15.42
C ASP A 215 4.07 -9.63 -16.69
N VAL A 216 3.59 -10.87 -16.74
CA VAL A 216 3.77 -11.80 -17.87
C VAL A 216 2.47 -12.52 -18.17
N THR A 217 2.23 -12.76 -19.45
CA THR A 217 1.00 -13.38 -19.96
C THR A 217 1.31 -14.66 -20.72
N ASP A 218 0.36 -15.58 -20.75
CA ASP A 218 0.44 -16.87 -21.47
C ASP A 218 1.72 -17.63 -21.13
N VAL A 219 1.87 -17.99 -19.84
CA VAL A 219 3.14 -18.51 -19.33
C VAL A 219 3.02 -19.89 -18.70
N PRO A 220 3.94 -20.81 -19.00
CA PRO A 220 4.11 -22.04 -18.26
C PRO A 220 4.68 -21.75 -16.86
N ILE A 221 4.18 -22.51 -15.88
CA ILE A 221 4.53 -22.39 -14.48
C ILE A 221 5.13 -23.71 -14.00
N PHE A 222 6.31 -23.64 -13.38
CA PHE A 222 6.93 -24.77 -12.71
C PHE A 222 6.90 -24.57 -11.21
N VAL A 223 6.36 -25.54 -10.45
CA VAL A 223 6.18 -25.45 -9.00
C VAL A 223 6.96 -26.56 -8.31
N THR A 224 7.81 -26.17 -7.35
CA THR A 224 8.70 -27.11 -6.65
C THR A 224 9.07 -26.63 -5.25
N ASP A 225 9.42 -27.56 -4.35
CA ASP A 225 10.03 -27.28 -3.04
C ASP A 225 11.56 -27.33 -3.05
N HIS A 226 12.16 -27.46 -4.22
CA HIS A 226 13.61 -27.46 -4.37
C HIS A 226 14.24 -26.07 -4.20
N ASP A 227 15.54 -26.08 -3.82
CA ASP A 227 16.40 -24.92 -3.84
C ASP A 227 17.30 -24.98 -5.08
N PHE A 228 17.25 -23.94 -5.92
CA PHE A 228 18.08 -23.81 -7.09
C PHE A 228 19.34 -23.02 -6.76
N THR A 229 20.50 -23.60 -7.00
CA THR A 229 21.81 -22.95 -6.77
C THR A 229 22.72 -22.99 -7.99
N ASN A 230 22.53 -23.99 -8.88
CA ASN A 230 23.36 -24.21 -10.05
C ASN A 230 22.68 -23.59 -11.30
N GLY A 231 23.46 -22.87 -12.10
CA GLY A 231 22.98 -22.23 -13.32
C GLY A 231 22.45 -23.23 -14.36
N MET A 232 23.00 -24.46 -14.41
CA MET A 232 22.55 -25.48 -15.35
C MET A 232 21.13 -25.96 -15.08
N GLU A 233 20.70 -26.03 -13.81
CA GLU A 233 19.33 -26.38 -13.42
C GLU A 233 18.32 -25.43 -14.07
N ILE A 234 18.65 -24.13 -14.11
CA ILE A 234 17.83 -23.08 -14.73
C ILE A 234 17.88 -23.14 -16.26
N VAL A 235 19.07 -23.39 -16.83
CA VAL A 235 19.21 -23.51 -18.28
C VAL A 235 18.34 -24.66 -18.81
N ARG A 236 18.37 -25.83 -18.15
CA ARG A 236 17.50 -26.96 -18.50
C ARG A 236 16.01 -26.64 -18.41
N LEU A 237 15.61 -25.88 -17.39
CA LEU A 237 14.23 -25.44 -17.25
C LEU A 237 13.81 -24.52 -18.43
N MET A 238 14.67 -23.55 -18.78
CA MET A 238 14.44 -22.66 -19.92
C MET A 238 14.40 -23.41 -21.27
N GLU A 239 15.25 -24.41 -21.44
CA GLU A 239 15.26 -25.25 -22.66
C GLU A 239 13.93 -25.98 -22.85
N VAL A 240 13.37 -26.58 -21.78
CA VAL A 240 12.07 -27.27 -21.85
C VAL A 240 10.96 -26.27 -22.17
N ILE A 241 10.88 -25.13 -21.48
CA ILE A 241 9.88 -24.09 -21.74
C ILE A 241 10.00 -23.55 -23.17
N SER A 242 11.22 -23.36 -23.66
CA SER A 242 11.46 -22.94 -25.05
C SER A 242 11.01 -24.00 -26.05
N GLY A 243 11.23 -25.29 -25.74
CA GLY A 243 10.74 -26.42 -26.52
C GLY A 243 9.22 -26.50 -26.59
N MET A 244 8.50 -26.01 -25.59
CA MET A 244 7.05 -25.85 -25.58
C MET A 244 6.57 -24.62 -26.40
N GLY A 245 7.48 -23.82 -26.95
CA GLY A 245 7.16 -22.66 -27.79
C GLY A 245 7.07 -21.31 -27.05
N HIS A 246 7.35 -21.27 -25.74
CA HIS A 246 7.29 -20.05 -24.95
C HIS A 246 8.67 -19.39 -24.81
N LYS A 247 8.69 -18.06 -24.71
CA LYS A 247 9.89 -17.24 -24.45
C LYS A 247 9.96 -16.72 -23.01
N SER A 248 8.94 -17.00 -22.23
CA SER A 248 8.81 -16.63 -20.82
C SER A 248 8.25 -17.79 -20.01
N GLY A 249 8.51 -17.79 -18.71
CA GLY A 249 7.98 -18.75 -17.77
C GLY A 249 8.12 -18.26 -16.34
N VAL A 250 7.44 -18.93 -15.42
CA VAL A 250 7.48 -18.63 -13.98
C VAL A 250 7.97 -19.88 -13.24
N LEU A 251 8.94 -19.67 -12.36
CA LEU A 251 9.46 -20.69 -11.45
C LEU A 251 9.03 -20.34 -10.02
N ILE A 252 8.12 -21.12 -9.44
CA ILE A 252 7.74 -21.00 -8.02
C ILE A 252 8.52 -22.05 -7.25
N ALA A 253 9.47 -21.62 -6.43
CA ALA A 253 10.40 -22.49 -5.73
C ALA A 253 10.60 -22.07 -4.27
N ASN A 254 11.16 -22.97 -3.48
CA ASN A 254 11.55 -22.64 -2.09
C ASN A 254 12.63 -21.56 -2.08
N SER A 255 13.68 -21.70 -2.90
CA SER A 255 14.65 -20.63 -3.13
C SER A 255 15.36 -20.76 -4.48
N VAL A 256 15.81 -19.59 -5.00
CA VAL A 256 16.69 -19.50 -6.18
C VAL A 256 17.83 -18.56 -5.79
N THR A 257 19.08 -19.05 -5.81
CA THR A 257 20.24 -18.29 -5.34
C THR A 257 21.48 -18.54 -6.20
N GLY A 258 22.56 -17.82 -5.96
CA GLY A 258 23.86 -18.05 -6.59
C GLY A 258 23.82 -18.02 -8.12
N GLU A 259 24.42 -19.02 -8.76
CA GLU A 259 24.50 -19.15 -10.23
C GLU A 259 23.14 -19.33 -10.89
N ALA A 260 22.17 -19.97 -10.21
CA ALA A 260 20.82 -20.14 -10.71
C ALA A 260 20.12 -18.78 -10.88
N MET A 261 20.20 -17.91 -9.86
CA MET A 261 19.65 -16.56 -9.92
C MET A 261 20.35 -15.70 -10.98
N ALA A 262 21.68 -15.80 -11.07
CA ALA A 262 22.46 -15.10 -12.09
C ALA A 262 22.07 -15.53 -13.52
N SER A 263 21.83 -16.82 -13.75
CA SER A 263 21.37 -17.34 -15.05
C SER A 263 20.01 -16.77 -15.45
N CYS A 264 19.06 -16.68 -14.52
CA CYS A 264 17.76 -16.03 -14.78
C CYS A 264 17.95 -14.55 -15.15
N ALA A 265 18.74 -13.81 -14.36
CA ALA A 265 18.95 -12.38 -14.55
C ALA A 265 19.67 -12.07 -15.88
N ILE A 266 20.73 -12.81 -16.22
CA ILE A 266 21.51 -12.62 -17.45
C ILE A 266 20.65 -12.89 -18.69
N ASN A 267 19.91 -13.98 -18.71
CA ASN A 267 19.05 -14.33 -19.87
C ASN A 267 17.99 -13.25 -20.11
N LYS A 268 17.36 -12.75 -19.03
CA LYS A 268 16.40 -11.65 -19.16
C LYS A 268 17.07 -10.35 -19.63
N ALA A 269 18.20 -9.96 -19.04
CA ALA A 269 18.92 -8.74 -19.43
C ALA A 269 19.38 -8.77 -20.90
N GLN A 270 19.69 -9.95 -21.43
CA GLN A 270 20.06 -10.17 -22.84
C GLN A 270 18.83 -10.30 -23.77
N GLY A 271 17.62 -10.25 -23.25
CA GLY A 271 16.40 -10.43 -24.04
C GLY A 271 16.24 -11.82 -24.67
N LYS A 272 16.97 -12.83 -24.19
CA LYS A 272 16.94 -14.19 -24.75
C LYS A 272 15.75 -14.99 -24.22
N PHE A 273 15.56 -14.97 -22.90
CA PHE A 273 14.49 -15.68 -22.22
C PHE A 273 14.14 -14.98 -20.90
N THR A 274 12.85 -14.92 -20.57
CA THR A 274 12.36 -14.33 -19.32
C THR A 274 11.83 -15.42 -18.40
N LEU A 275 12.69 -15.95 -17.50
CA LEU A 275 12.24 -16.80 -16.40
C LEU A 275 12.15 -15.95 -15.13
N ILE A 276 10.97 -15.89 -14.53
CA ILE A 276 10.72 -15.12 -13.32
C ILE A 276 10.73 -16.05 -12.12
N PRO A 277 11.78 -16.03 -11.29
CA PRO A 277 11.83 -16.82 -10.07
C PRO A 277 11.02 -16.14 -8.96
N ILE A 278 10.05 -16.85 -8.43
CA ILE A 278 9.20 -16.47 -7.30
C ILE A 278 9.63 -17.26 -6.08
N LYS A 279 9.98 -16.54 -5.01
CA LYS A 279 10.27 -17.13 -3.71
C LYS A 279 9.02 -17.15 -2.84
N VAL A 280 8.68 -18.33 -2.31
CA VAL A 280 7.59 -18.48 -1.34
C VAL A 280 8.03 -17.99 0.05
N GLN A 281 7.18 -17.25 0.75
CA GLN A 281 7.51 -16.73 2.08
C GLN A 281 7.18 -17.70 3.24
N ALA A 282 6.70 -18.90 2.95
CA ALA A 282 6.41 -19.92 3.94
C ALA A 282 7.52 -20.97 4.02
N LEU A 283 7.84 -21.44 5.22
CA LEU A 283 8.89 -22.40 5.48
C LEU A 283 8.34 -23.75 5.97
N GLY A 284 9.09 -24.84 5.72
CA GLY A 284 8.75 -26.18 6.20
C GLY A 284 7.46 -26.74 5.61
N GLU A 285 6.70 -27.49 6.40
CA GLU A 285 5.47 -28.16 5.97
C GLU A 285 4.40 -27.18 5.45
N GLN A 286 4.33 -25.99 6.01
CA GLN A 286 3.41 -24.95 5.52
C GLN A 286 3.80 -24.44 4.13
N GLY A 287 5.09 -24.28 3.87
CA GLY A 287 5.61 -23.90 2.55
C GLY A 287 5.28 -24.96 1.51
N GLN A 288 5.52 -26.22 1.80
CA GLN A 288 5.16 -27.33 0.91
C GLN A 288 3.65 -27.37 0.63
N ALA A 289 2.82 -27.17 1.67
CA ALA A 289 1.37 -27.17 1.50
C ALA A 289 0.88 -26.06 0.57
N VAL A 290 1.46 -24.84 0.69
CA VAL A 290 1.16 -23.72 -0.21
C VAL A 290 1.63 -24.00 -1.63
N LEU A 291 2.81 -24.58 -1.81
CA LEU A 291 3.33 -24.96 -3.13
C LEU A 291 2.46 -26.03 -3.82
N ARG A 292 1.95 -27.02 -3.08
CA ARG A 292 0.99 -28.00 -3.61
C ARG A 292 -0.31 -27.32 -4.02
N ASP A 293 -0.84 -26.38 -3.25
CA ASP A 293 -2.03 -25.61 -3.62
C ASP A 293 -1.81 -24.81 -4.92
N MET A 294 -0.59 -24.24 -5.10
CA MET A 294 -0.23 -23.54 -6.34
C MET A 294 -0.13 -24.48 -7.54
N ALA A 295 0.44 -25.67 -7.35
CA ALA A 295 0.54 -26.66 -8.40
C ALA A 295 -0.87 -27.07 -8.88
N GLU A 296 -1.77 -27.40 -7.96
CA GLU A 296 -3.17 -27.73 -8.29
C GLU A 296 -3.88 -26.57 -9.01
N ALA A 297 -3.74 -25.35 -8.53
CA ALA A 297 -4.39 -24.18 -9.13
C ALA A 297 -3.87 -23.85 -10.55
N THR A 298 -2.64 -24.21 -10.86
CA THR A 298 -2.03 -23.96 -12.18
C THR A 298 -2.07 -25.16 -13.11
N GLY A 299 -2.54 -26.32 -12.63
CA GLY A 299 -2.48 -27.59 -13.35
C GLY A 299 -1.06 -28.14 -13.47
N ALA A 300 -0.11 -27.63 -12.67
CA ALA A 300 1.24 -28.18 -12.61
C ALA A 300 1.27 -29.48 -11.81
N LYS A 301 2.10 -30.43 -12.21
CA LYS A 301 2.44 -31.55 -11.35
C LYS A 301 3.55 -31.11 -10.39
N PHE A 302 3.24 -31.11 -9.09
CA PHE A 302 4.18 -30.69 -8.07
C PHE A 302 5.49 -31.48 -8.11
N PHE A 303 6.60 -30.77 -8.30
CA PHE A 303 7.94 -31.39 -8.38
C PHE A 303 8.57 -31.42 -6.99
N ALA A 304 8.26 -32.47 -6.21
CA ALA A 304 8.61 -32.58 -4.80
C ALA A 304 9.87 -33.39 -4.55
N ARG A 305 10.67 -32.97 -3.55
CA ARG A 305 11.88 -33.72 -3.10
C ARG A 305 11.54 -35.07 -2.49
N ASP A 306 10.48 -35.11 -1.69
CA ASP A 306 10.02 -36.33 -1.00
C ASP A 306 9.48 -37.41 -1.97
N GLU A 307 9.13 -37.05 -3.20
CA GLU A 307 8.75 -37.95 -4.27
C GLU A 307 9.98 -38.49 -5.06
N GLY A 308 11.19 -38.15 -4.64
CA GLY A 308 12.42 -38.60 -5.27
C GLY A 308 12.82 -37.83 -6.53
N ASN A 309 12.16 -36.72 -6.83
CA ASN A 309 12.51 -35.86 -7.95
C ASN A 309 13.86 -35.19 -7.71
N ARG A 310 14.69 -35.10 -8.75
CA ARG A 310 16.00 -34.45 -8.70
C ARG A 310 16.09 -33.36 -9.76
N LEU A 311 16.73 -32.25 -9.40
CA LEU A 311 17.00 -31.17 -10.35
C LEU A 311 18.03 -31.63 -11.40
N PRO A 312 17.71 -31.55 -12.70
CA PRO A 312 18.64 -31.82 -13.78
C PRO A 312 19.82 -30.87 -13.73
N SER A 313 21.04 -31.42 -13.69
CA SER A 313 22.28 -30.62 -13.54
C SER A 313 23.44 -31.11 -14.40
N ASN A 314 23.31 -32.26 -15.08
CA ASN A 314 24.37 -32.81 -15.93
C ASN A 314 24.29 -32.28 -17.36
N PRO A 315 25.19 -31.37 -17.81
CA PRO A 315 25.14 -30.82 -19.17
C PRO A 315 25.48 -31.84 -20.26
N GLN A 316 26.10 -32.99 -19.92
CA GLN A 316 26.52 -34.02 -20.88
C GLN A 316 25.43 -35.09 -21.12
N ASP A 317 24.43 -35.16 -20.25
CA ASP A 317 23.32 -36.10 -20.38
C ASP A 317 22.08 -35.38 -20.92
N GLN A 318 21.71 -35.68 -22.16
CA GLN A 318 20.53 -35.10 -22.80
C GLN A 318 19.21 -35.58 -22.17
N ASN A 319 19.23 -36.71 -21.44
CA ASN A 319 18.07 -37.21 -20.74
C ASN A 319 17.92 -36.60 -19.32
N ASP A 320 18.93 -35.89 -18.82
CA ASP A 320 18.86 -35.17 -17.57
C ASP A 320 18.14 -33.82 -17.79
N THR A 321 16.82 -33.88 -17.92
CA THR A 321 15.94 -32.75 -18.23
C THR A 321 14.62 -32.85 -17.48
N TYR A 322 13.85 -31.76 -17.45
CA TYR A 322 12.52 -31.74 -16.84
C TYR A 322 11.50 -32.35 -17.81
N ASN A 323 10.51 -33.07 -17.25
CA ASN A 323 9.38 -33.52 -18.03
C ASN A 323 8.41 -32.36 -18.29
N PRO A 324 7.98 -32.08 -19.52
CA PRO A 324 6.97 -31.07 -19.83
C PRO A 324 5.65 -31.24 -19.05
N ASP A 325 5.28 -32.45 -18.65
CA ASP A 325 4.08 -32.74 -17.86
C ASP A 325 4.12 -32.14 -16.42
N HIS A 326 5.27 -31.68 -15.97
CA HIS A 326 5.38 -31.01 -14.68
C HIS A 326 4.99 -29.52 -14.72
N PHE A 327 4.83 -28.97 -15.93
CA PHE A 327 4.47 -27.57 -16.08
C PHE A 327 2.96 -27.39 -16.08
N GLY A 328 2.49 -26.46 -15.27
CA GLY A 328 1.16 -25.88 -15.38
C GLY A 328 1.18 -24.65 -16.29
N HIS A 329 0.07 -23.95 -16.33
CA HIS A 329 -0.10 -22.77 -17.17
C HIS A 329 -0.94 -21.70 -16.46
N ALA A 330 -0.70 -20.44 -16.78
CA ALA A 330 -1.59 -19.34 -16.42
C ALA A 330 -1.72 -18.34 -17.57
N GLU A 331 -2.93 -17.76 -17.70
CA GLU A 331 -3.16 -16.67 -18.65
C GLU A 331 -2.31 -15.44 -18.32
N ARG A 332 -2.11 -15.15 -17.02
CA ARG A 332 -1.30 -14.02 -16.57
C ARG A 332 -0.75 -14.24 -15.17
N VAL A 333 0.47 -13.79 -14.94
CA VAL A 333 1.10 -13.75 -13.63
C VAL A 333 1.62 -12.34 -13.38
N ILE A 334 1.20 -11.74 -12.25
CA ILE A 334 1.70 -10.45 -11.77
C ILE A 334 2.42 -10.70 -10.44
N ALA A 335 3.70 -10.37 -10.38
CA ALA A 335 4.51 -10.56 -9.18
C ALA A 335 5.19 -9.26 -8.74
N SER A 336 4.92 -8.82 -7.52
CA SER A 336 5.66 -7.81 -6.81
C SER A 336 6.79 -8.42 -5.96
N ARG A 337 7.38 -7.67 -5.06
CA ARG A 337 8.41 -8.17 -4.16
C ARG A 337 7.90 -9.18 -3.14
N ASP A 338 6.66 -9.08 -2.72
CA ASP A 338 6.06 -9.82 -1.60
C ASP A 338 4.79 -10.58 -1.95
N ARG A 339 4.23 -10.36 -3.12
CA ARG A 339 2.99 -10.99 -3.59
C ARG A 339 3.08 -11.42 -5.04
N THR A 340 2.41 -12.51 -5.36
CA THR A 340 2.25 -13.01 -6.72
C THR A 340 0.80 -13.38 -6.95
N SER A 341 0.18 -12.79 -7.97
CA SER A 341 -1.17 -13.09 -8.42
C SER A 341 -1.10 -13.93 -9.69
N ILE A 342 -1.76 -15.08 -9.70
CA ILE A 342 -1.85 -16.00 -10.82
C ILE A 342 -3.30 -16.01 -11.29
N MET A 343 -3.56 -15.66 -12.54
CA MET A 343 -4.88 -15.54 -13.13
C MET A 343 -5.03 -16.53 -14.29
N GLY A 344 -6.22 -17.15 -14.40
CA GLY A 344 -6.50 -18.13 -15.44
C GLY A 344 -5.56 -19.33 -15.35
N GLY A 345 -5.37 -19.87 -14.15
CA GLY A 345 -4.64 -21.11 -13.95
C GLY A 345 -5.39 -22.28 -14.60
N ALA A 346 -4.65 -23.21 -15.23
CA ALA A 346 -5.23 -24.35 -15.95
C ALA A 346 -5.70 -25.50 -15.04
N GLY A 347 -5.56 -25.35 -13.72
CA GLY A 347 -5.88 -26.39 -12.75
C GLY A 347 -7.31 -26.37 -12.24
N GLU A 348 -7.78 -27.48 -11.70
CA GLU A 348 -9.08 -27.62 -11.04
C GLU A 348 -8.89 -27.63 -9.51
N VAL A 349 -9.38 -26.58 -8.83
CA VAL A 349 -9.16 -26.39 -7.39
C VAL A 349 -10.22 -27.06 -6.50
N GLU A 350 -11.36 -27.50 -7.08
CA GLU A 350 -12.50 -28.04 -6.35
C GLU A 350 -12.15 -29.28 -5.53
N ASP A 351 -11.40 -30.21 -6.12
CA ASP A 351 -11.02 -31.44 -5.43
C ASP A 351 -10.02 -31.16 -4.31
N ARG A 352 -9.11 -30.20 -4.54
CA ARG A 352 -8.19 -29.73 -3.49
C ARG A 352 -8.92 -29.07 -2.34
N ILE A 353 -9.95 -28.30 -2.60
CA ILE A 353 -10.81 -27.69 -1.55
C ILE A 353 -11.49 -28.77 -0.74
N LYS A 354 -12.07 -29.82 -1.37
CA LYS A 354 -12.68 -30.95 -0.66
C LYS A 354 -11.69 -31.68 0.24
N GLU A 355 -10.46 -31.92 -0.24
CA GLU A 355 -9.39 -32.51 0.57
C GLU A 355 -9.06 -31.65 1.79
N LEU A 356 -8.93 -30.34 1.61
CA LEU A 356 -8.67 -29.40 2.71
C LEU A 356 -9.83 -29.36 3.72
N GLU A 357 -11.08 -29.40 3.26
CA GLU A 357 -12.25 -29.46 4.13
C GLU A 357 -12.27 -30.75 4.95
N ALA A 358 -11.89 -31.88 4.35
CA ALA A 358 -11.73 -33.16 5.05
C ALA A 358 -10.58 -33.12 6.07
N GLN A 359 -9.44 -32.53 5.72
CA GLN A 359 -8.32 -32.34 6.65
C GLN A 359 -8.73 -31.45 7.84
N LYS A 360 -9.46 -30.35 7.61
CA LYS A 360 -9.99 -29.46 8.65
C LYS A 360 -10.91 -30.19 9.62
N ALA A 361 -11.79 -31.08 9.11
CA ALA A 361 -12.70 -31.86 9.93
C ALA A 361 -11.96 -32.82 10.86
N ASN A 362 -10.82 -33.36 10.43
CA ASN A 362 -9.99 -34.30 11.19
C ASN A 362 -8.97 -33.61 12.11
N SER A 363 -8.65 -32.33 11.91
CA SER A 363 -7.72 -31.60 12.76
C SER A 363 -8.34 -31.30 14.13
N LYS A 364 -7.52 -31.46 15.18
CA LYS A 364 -7.90 -31.18 16.57
C LYS A 364 -7.41 -29.81 17.07
N GLN A 365 -6.46 -29.20 16.38
CA GLN A 365 -5.82 -27.96 16.80
C GLN A 365 -6.47 -26.76 16.12
N ALA A 366 -6.81 -25.72 16.90
CA ALA A 366 -7.42 -24.51 16.37
C ALA A 366 -6.52 -23.78 15.35
N TYR A 367 -5.20 -23.77 15.58
CA TYR A 367 -4.21 -23.18 14.68
C TYR A 367 -4.20 -23.87 13.31
N GLU A 368 -4.20 -25.20 13.27
CA GLU A 368 -4.25 -25.97 12.02
C GLU A 368 -5.54 -25.69 11.24
N LYS A 369 -6.68 -25.64 11.94
CA LYS A 369 -7.96 -25.29 11.33
C LYS A 369 -7.94 -23.91 10.68
N ASN A 370 -7.38 -22.92 11.37
CA ASN A 370 -7.27 -21.56 10.84
C ASN A 370 -6.37 -21.52 9.58
N ASN A 371 -5.24 -22.22 9.59
CA ASN A 371 -4.37 -22.31 8.42
C ASN A 371 -5.07 -22.97 7.22
N ILE A 372 -5.84 -24.02 7.47
CA ILE A 372 -6.61 -24.68 6.41
C ILE A 372 -7.70 -23.74 5.88
N ASP A 373 -8.39 -23.01 6.76
CA ASP A 373 -9.39 -22.02 6.35
C ASP A 373 -8.80 -20.92 5.48
N GLU A 374 -7.61 -20.41 5.83
CA GLU A 374 -6.91 -19.43 5.00
C GLU A 374 -6.56 -19.97 3.61
N ARG A 375 -6.14 -21.25 3.53
CA ARG A 375 -5.83 -21.90 2.26
C ARG A 375 -7.08 -22.11 1.40
N ILE A 376 -8.18 -22.58 1.98
CA ILE A 376 -9.48 -22.71 1.31
C ILE A 376 -9.97 -21.35 0.81
N ALA A 377 -9.91 -20.32 1.65
CA ALA A 377 -10.31 -18.97 1.28
C ALA A 377 -9.48 -18.46 0.08
N ARG A 378 -8.18 -18.71 0.07
CA ARG A 378 -7.27 -18.33 -1.02
C ARG A 378 -7.61 -19.04 -2.34
N LEU A 379 -7.90 -20.34 -2.31
CA LEU A 379 -8.30 -21.11 -3.49
C LEU A 379 -9.68 -20.69 -4.04
N LYS A 380 -10.59 -20.25 -3.16
CA LYS A 380 -11.95 -19.82 -3.52
C LYS A 380 -12.06 -18.36 -3.96
N SER A 381 -11.08 -17.50 -3.63
CA SER A 381 -11.26 -16.04 -3.68
C SER A 381 -11.31 -15.44 -5.08
N GLY A 382 -10.70 -16.06 -6.08
CA GLY A 382 -10.55 -15.43 -7.39
C GLY A 382 -9.73 -14.12 -7.35
N VAL A 383 -9.54 -13.50 -8.50
CA VAL A 383 -8.86 -12.21 -8.67
C VAL A 383 -9.83 -11.20 -9.29
N GLY A 384 -10.08 -10.09 -8.61
CA GLY A 384 -10.80 -8.97 -9.18
C GLY A 384 -9.93 -8.27 -10.23
N VAL A 385 -10.47 -8.01 -11.42
CA VAL A 385 -9.76 -7.26 -12.47
C VAL A 385 -10.58 -6.04 -12.80
N ILE A 386 -10.01 -4.85 -12.57
CA ILE A 386 -10.63 -3.56 -12.94
C ILE A 386 -9.87 -3.02 -14.15
N ARG A 387 -10.59 -2.89 -15.26
CA ARG A 387 -10.07 -2.27 -16.48
C ARG A 387 -10.44 -0.81 -16.51
N VAL A 388 -9.46 0.05 -16.40
CA VAL A 388 -9.67 1.49 -16.29
C VAL A 388 -9.70 2.11 -17.69
N GLY A 389 -10.85 2.69 -18.04
CA GLY A 389 -11.05 3.45 -19.27
C GLY A 389 -10.63 4.92 -19.13
N GLY A 390 -10.48 5.59 -20.26
CA GLY A 390 -10.19 7.02 -20.32
C GLY A 390 -9.98 7.50 -21.75
N VAL A 391 -10.37 8.74 -22.03
CA VAL A 391 -10.23 9.34 -23.38
C VAL A 391 -8.76 9.61 -23.72
N THR A 392 -7.99 10.01 -22.73
CA THR A 392 -6.55 10.28 -22.87
C THR A 392 -5.72 9.40 -21.94
N GLU A 393 -4.47 9.18 -22.29
CA GLU A 393 -3.52 8.46 -21.43
C GLU A 393 -3.36 9.14 -20.05
N ALA A 394 -3.29 10.47 -20.02
CA ALA A 394 -3.17 11.23 -18.78
C ALA A 394 -4.41 11.07 -17.87
N GLU A 395 -5.61 11.06 -18.45
CA GLU A 395 -6.85 10.80 -17.70
C GLU A 395 -6.89 9.37 -17.17
N ARG A 396 -6.48 8.40 -17.96
CA ARG A 396 -6.44 6.99 -17.57
C ARG A 396 -5.46 6.74 -16.43
N GLU A 397 -4.27 7.33 -16.50
CA GLU A 397 -3.27 7.22 -15.42
C GLU A 397 -3.77 7.85 -14.11
N GLU A 398 -4.41 9.02 -14.17
CA GLU A 398 -5.03 9.66 -13.01
C GLU A 398 -6.15 8.80 -12.42
N ARG A 399 -7.02 8.26 -13.28
CA ARG A 399 -8.12 7.38 -12.86
C ARG A 399 -7.63 6.07 -12.26
N LYS A 400 -6.51 5.51 -12.74
CA LYS A 400 -5.87 4.33 -12.14
C LYS A 400 -5.42 4.59 -10.70
N LEU A 401 -4.79 5.73 -10.43
CA LEU A 401 -4.38 6.09 -9.07
C LEU A 401 -5.58 6.16 -8.13
N ARG A 402 -6.68 6.78 -8.55
CA ARG A 402 -7.92 6.83 -7.76
C ARG A 402 -8.55 5.45 -7.53
N VAL A 403 -8.52 4.58 -8.54
CA VAL A 403 -9.02 3.20 -8.42
C VAL A 403 -8.16 2.42 -7.44
N GLU A 404 -6.83 2.62 -7.43
CA GLU A 404 -5.91 2.00 -6.49
C GLU A 404 -6.21 2.42 -5.04
N ASP A 405 -6.39 3.72 -4.81
CA ASP A 405 -6.79 4.25 -3.50
C ASP A 405 -8.13 3.66 -3.04
N ALA A 406 -9.13 3.59 -3.93
CA ALA A 406 -10.44 3.03 -3.63
C ALA A 406 -10.39 1.52 -3.29
N ILE A 407 -9.56 0.73 -3.97
CA ILE A 407 -9.33 -0.68 -3.66
C ILE A 407 -8.75 -0.83 -2.25
N ASN A 408 -7.72 -0.04 -1.95
CA ASN A 408 -7.02 -0.10 -0.67
C ASN A 408 -7.92 0.39 0.47
N ALA A 409 -8.64 1.49 0.29
CA ALA A 409 -9.62 2.00 1.25
C ALA A 409 -10.74 0.99 1.53
N SER A 410 -11.29 0.34 0.48
CA SER A 410 -12.33 -0.68 0.62
C SER A 410 -11.83 -1.92 1.37
N LYS A 411 -10.61 -2.39 1.09
CA LYS A 411 -9.96 -3.49 1.82
C LYS A 411 -9.70 -3.14 3.28
N ALA A 412 -9.23 -1.91 3.55
CA ALA A 412 -9.02 -1.40 4.90
C ALA A 412 -10.34 -1.33 5.69
N ALA A 413 -11.42 -0.86 5.06
CA ALA A 413 -12.76 -0.83 5.66
C ALA A 413 -13.29 -2.24 5.99
N LEU A 414 -13.12 -3.19 5.06
CA LEU A 414 -13.59 -4.56 5.22
C LEU A 414 -12.81 -5.32 6.32
N SER A 415 -11.52 -5.02 6.50
CA SER A 415 -10.67 -5.69 7.50
C SER A 415 -10.69 -5.05 8.87
N ASN A 416 -10.80 -3.73 8.95
CA ASN A 416 -10.62 -2.97 10.19
C ASN A 416 -11.84 -2.13 10.59
N GLY A 417 -12.92 -2.17 9.79
CA GLY A 417 -14.12 -1.38 10.04
C GLY A 417 -14.00 0.08 9.60
N ILE A 418 -15.07 0.82 9.83
CA ILE A 418 -15.27 2.20 9.41
C ILE A 418 -15.52 3.13 10.60
N ILE A 419 -15.30 4.42 10.39
CA ILE A 419 -15.61 5.50 11.32
C ILE A 419 -16.38 6.61 10.60
N ALA A 420 -17.01 7.51 11.35
CA ALA A 420 -17.59 8.72 10.77
C ALA A 420 -16.47 9.55 10.10
N GLY A 421 -16.65 9.82 8.80
CA GLY A 421 -15.68 10.49 7.96
C GLY A 421 -15.68 12.02 8.14
N GLY A 422 -15.06 12.72 7.17
CA GLY A 422 -14.96 14.17 7.22
C GLY A 422 -14.13 14.71 8.38
N GLY A 423 -13.25 13.90 8.97
CA GLY A 423 -12.43 14.24 10.13
C GLY A 423 -13.19 14.28 11.46
N ALA A 424 -14.50 13.99 11.48
CA ALA A 424 -15.34 14.10 12.67
C ALA A 424 -14.94 13.12 13.78
N ALA A 425 -14.72 11.84 13.45
CA ALA A 425 -14.28 10.84 14.42
C ALA A 425 -12.92 11.20 15.02
N LEU A 426 -11.98 11.68 14.20
CA LEU A 426 -10.66 12.11 14.65
C LEU A 426 -10.74 13.30 15.62
N TYR A 427 -11.56 14.29 15.28
CA TYR A 427 -11.78 15.47 16.14
C TYR A 427 -12.41 15.06 17.49
N ARG A 428 -13.41 14.20 17.47
CA ARG A 428 -14.09 13.67 18.66
C ARG A 428 -13.15 12.87 19.55
N ALA A 429 -12.39 11.95 18.96
CA ALA A 429 -11.42 11.13 19.67
C ALA A 429 -10.35 12.00 20.36
N ALA A 430 -9.79 12.96 19.64
CA ALA A 430 -8.80 13.89 20.18
C ALA A 430 -9.36 14.76 21.32
N SER A 431 -10.63 15.18 21.25
CA SER A 431 -11.27 16.01 22.29
C SER A 431 -11.50 15.27 23.63
N LYS A 432 -11.48 13.91 23.60
CA LYS A 432 -11.60 13.07 24.81
C LYS A 432 -10.28 12.93 25.56
N VAL A 433 -9.16 13.26 24.93
CA VAL A 433 -7.82 13.10 25.51
C VAL A 433 -7.54 14.20 26.53
N LYS A 434 -7.17 13.79 27.74
CA LYS A 434 -6.89 14.69 28.87
C LYS A 434 -5.41 14.66 29.23
N ALA A 435 -4.95 15.77 29.80
CA ALA A 435 -3.56 15.94 30.26
C ALA A 435 -3.33 15.45 31.71
N ASP A 436 -4.16 14.55 32.21
CA ASP A 436 -4.09 14.09 33.59
C ASP A 436 -2.75 13.40 33.90
N GLY A 437 -2.06 13.83 34.93
CA GLY A 437 -0.77 13.26 35.35
C GLY A 437 0.44 13.59 34.46
N LEU A 438 0.30 14.52 33.52
CA LEU A 438 1.40 15.02 32.69
C LEU A 438 2.10 16.25 33.32
N THR A 439 3.38 16.41 33.01
CA THR A 439 4.07 17.69 33.25
C THR A 439 3.54 18.78 32.31
N THR A 440 3.90 20.06 32.60
CA THR A 440 3.47 21.17 31.74
C THR A 440 3.96 21.00 30.29
N GLU A 441 5.19 20.58 30.10
CA GLU A 441 5.79 20.38 28.78
C GLU A 441 5.22 19.16 28.07
N GLU A 442 4.97 18.03 28.78
CA GLU A 442 4.25 16.89 28.22
C GLU A 442 2.83 17.29 27.80
N ALA A 443 2.14 18.15 28.58
CA ALA A 443 0.83 18.67 28.21
C ALA A 443 0.87 19.55 26.95
N PHE A 444 1.95 20.31 26.72
CA PHE A 444 2.14 21.04 25.45
C PHE A 444 2.31 20.07 24.26
N GLY A 445 3.07 18.98 24.43
CA GLY A 445 3.19 17.93 23.43
C GLY A 445 1.85 17.26 23.11
N LEU A 446 1.06 16.95 24.14
CA LEU A 446 -0.30 16.46 24.00
C LEU A 446 -1.18 17.44 23.23
N GLN A 447 -1.15 18.71 23.58
CA GLN A 447 -1.94 19.74 22.89
C GLN A 447 -1.57 19.90 21.42
N ALA A 448 -0.30 19.69 21.04
CA ALA A 448 0.13 19.72 19.66
C ALA A 448 -0.59 18.65 18.82
N VAL A 449 -0.73 17.42 19.35
CA VAL A 449 -1.46 16.34 18.70
C VAL A 449 -2.97 16.62 18.65
N VAL A 450 -3.57 16.99 19.79
CA VAL A 450 -5.02 17.25 19.89
C VAL A 450 -5.45 18.38 18.95
N LYS A 451 -4.69 19.47 18.90
CA LYS A 451 -4.97 20.59 17.97
C LYS A 451 -4.80 20.17 16.51
N ALA A 452 -3.76 19.38 16.20
CA ALA A 452 -3.53 18.89 14.85
C ALA A 452 -4.68 18.00 14.36
N CYS A 453 -5.29 17.21 15.22
CA CYS A 453 -6.43 16.36 14.87
C CYS A 453 -7.70 17.15 14.46
N PHE A 454 -7.75 18.45 14.71
CA PHE A 454 -8.82 19.33 14.23
C PHE A 454 -8.52 19.94 12.85
N GLU A 455 -7.27 19.93 12.41
CA GLU A 455 -6.90 20.55 11.13
C GLU A 455 -7.56 19.93 9.89
N PRO A 456 -7.83 18.60 9.79
CA PRO A 456 -8.57 18.05 8.66
C PRO A 456 -9.94 18.68 8.45
N ILE A 457 -10.74 18.88 9.50
CA ILE A 457 -12.04 19.57 9.41
C ILE A 457 -11.85 20.99 8.90
N LYS A 458 -10.90 21.73 9.48
CA LYS A 458 -10.63 23.13 9.09
C LYS A 458 -10.18 23.22 7.63
N GLN A 459 -9.30 22.31 7.20
CA GLN A 459 -8.78 22.32 5.85
C GLN A 459 -9.88 21.99 4.82
N MET A 460 -10.73 21.00 5.11
CA MET A 460 -11.87 20.66 4.23
C MET A 460 -12.87 21.82 4.16
N ALA A 461 -13.18 22.47 5.28
CA ALA A 461 -14.02 23.67 5.29
C ALA A 461 -13.40 24.79 4.44
N SER A 462 -12.10 25.05 4.62
CA SER A 462 -11.38 26.04 3.82
C SER A 462 -11.39 25.73 2.32
N ASN A 463 -11.12 24.48 1.95
CA ASN A 463 -11.15 24.03 0.54
C ASN A 463 -12.56 24.14 -0.06
N SER A 464 -13.60 24.03 0.78
CA SER A 464 -15.01 24.14 0.37
C SER A 464 -15.56 25.57 0.43
N GLY A 465 -14.80 26.53 0.98
CA GLY A 465 -15.25 27.91 1.19
C GLY A 465 -16.34 28.03 2.26
N LEU A 466 -16.36 27.13 3.24
CA LEU A 466 -17.33 27.09 4.33
C LEU A 466 -16.73 27.66 5.62
N GLU A 467 -17.55 28.33 6.41
CA GLU A 467 -17.23 28.73 7.77
C GLU A 467 -17.73 27.67 8.77
N LEU A 468 -16.88 27.29 9.72
CA LEU A 468 -17.25 26.31 10.75
C LEU A 468 -18.04 26.97 11.88
N ASP A 469 -19.28 26.53 12.10
CA ASP A 469 -20.08 26.97 13.24
C ASP A 469 -19.70 26.18 14.51
N LYS A 470 -19.53 26.88 15.61
CA LYS A 470 -19.24 26.30 16.93
C LYS A 470 -20.36 25.40 17.44
N ALA A 471 -21.62 25.72 17.11
CA ALA A 471 -22.78 24.91 17.50
C ALA A 471 -22.77 23.57 16.77
N ASP A 472 -22.39 23.54 15.49
CA ASP A 472 -22.30 22.32 14.71
C ASP A 472 -21.12 21.47 15.12
N LEU A 473 -19.96 22.07 15.41
CA LEU A 473 -18.83 21.37 15.99
C LEU A 473 -19.18 20.73 17.34
N LYS A 474 -20.00 21.40 18.18
CA LYS A 474 -20.47 20.85 19.44
C LYS A 474 -21.36 19.62 19.23
N LYS A 475 -22.30 19.65 18.27
CA LYS A 475 -23.15 18.50 17.92
C LYS A 475 -22.29 17.28 17.55
N ILE A 476 -21.25 17.50 16.72
CA ILE A 476 -20.32 16.44 16.31
C ILE A 476 -19.61 15.82 17.50
N LEU A 477 -19.25 16.60 18.53
CA LEU A 477 -18.61 16.08 19.73
C LEU A 477 -19.54 15.25 20.62
N GLU A 478 -20.84 15.55 20.59
CA GLU A 478 -21.85 14.90 21.42
C GLU A 478 -22.41 13.60 20.82
N ASP A 479 -22.38 13.46 19.49
CA ASP A 479 -22.93 12.28 18.79
C ASP A 479 -21.89 11.69 17.81
N LYS A 480 -21.56 10.42 18.02
CA LYS A 480 -20.54 9.70 17.21
C LYS A 480 -20.99 9.41 15.79
N SER A 481 -22.28 9.49 15.49
CA SER A 481 -22.80 9.31 14.14
C SER A 481 -22.74 10.56 13.27
N LEU A 482 -22.50 11.74 13.85
CA LEU A 482 -22.56 13.01 13.12
C LEU A 482 -21.22 13.44 12.51
N THR A 483 -21.33 14.06 11.33
CA THR A 483 -20.25 14.74 10.61
C THR A 483 -20.77 15.99 9.88
N ILE A 484 -19.86 16.73 9.25
CA ILE A 484 -20.20 17.83 8.33
C ILE A 484 -20.13 17.31 6.90
N ASP A 485 -21.17 17.55 6.13
CA ASP A 485 -21.11 17.46 4.68
C ASP A 485 -20.48 18.72 4.09
N PHE A 486 -19.27 18.61 3.59
CA PHE A 486 -18.51 19.75 3.04
C PHE A 486 -18.97 20.19 1.64
N TYR A 487 -19.99 19.55 1.05
CA TYR A 487 -20.69 20.08 -0.12
C TYR A 487 -21.79 21.08 0.26
N THR A 488 -22.56 20.75 1.29
CA THR A 488 -23.72 21.55 1.74
C THR A 488 -23.42 22.47 2.92
N GLY A 489 -22.46 22.12 3.76
CA GLY A 489 -22.16 22.77 5.03
C GLY A 489 -23.04 22.30 6.19
N GLU A 490 -23.91 21.31 5.99
CA GLU A 490 -24.87 20.83 6.98
C GLU A 490 -24.27 19.71 7.85
N VAL A 491 -24.72 19.61 9.10
CA VAL A 491 -24.42 18.47 9.98
C VAL A 491 -25.38 17.34 9.64
N VAL A 492 -24.83 16.18 9.28
CA VAL A 492 -25.56 15.00 8.83
C VAL A 492 -25.13 13.75 9.61
N ASP A 493 -25.97 12.71 9.57
CA ASP A 493 -25.58 11.37 10.01
C ASP A 493 -24.60 10.78 8.98
N ALA A 494 -23.35 10.56 9.41
CA ALA A 494 -22.24 10.12 8.56
C ALA A 494 -22.53 8.80 7.86
N PHE A 495 -23.11 7.85 8.59
CA PHE A 495 -23.37 6.51 8.06
C PHE A 495 -24.53 6.50 7.05
N LYS A 496 -25.59 7.30 7.28
CA LYS A 496 -26.70 7.44 6.34
C LYS A 496 -26.34 8.28 5.12
N ALA A 497 -25.51 9.30 5.31
CA ALA A 497 -25.04 10.15 4.22
C ALA A 497 -23.88 9.50 3.42
N GLY A 498 -23.35 8.35 3.89
CA GLY A 498 -22.23 7.68 3.26
C GLY A 498 -20.88 8.40 3.45
N ILE A 499 -20.78 9.37 4.37
CA ILE A 499 -19.54 10.10 4.66
C ILE A 499 -18.76 9.33 5.73
N ILE A 500 -18.07 8.30 5.32
CA ILE A 500 -17.39 7.34 6.18
C ILE A 500 -15.96 7.10 5.73
N ASP A 501 -15.05 6.95 6.68
CA ASP A 501 -13.63 6.67 6.44
C ASP A 501 -13.24 5.27 6.93
N PRO A 502 -12.31 4.55 6.27
CA PRO A 502 -11.72 3.35 6.82
C PRO A 502 -10.94 3.69 8.09
N SER A 503 -11.20 2.97 9.17
CA SER A 503 -10.57 3.26 10.48
C SER A 503 -9.03 3.16 10.43
N LEU A 504 -8.49 2.17 9.69
CA LEU A 504 -7.06 1.93 9.54
C LEU A 504 -6.33 3.14 8.95
N VAL A 505 -6.95 3.83 7.99
CA VAL A 505 -6.39 5.03 7.33
C VAL A 505 -6.16 6.14 8.37
N THR A 506 -7.19 6.48 9.14
CA THR A 506 -7.10 7.54 10.16
C THR A 506 -6.15 7.17 11.31
N LEU A 507 -6.20 5.91 11.78
CA LEU A 507 -5.30 5.40 12.82
C LEU A 507 -3.83 5.46 12.38
N SER A 508 -3.53 5.07 11.15
CA SER A 508 -2.18 5.09 10.58
C SER A 508 -1.68 6.52 10.39
N ALA A 509 -2.53 7.43 9.92
CA ALA A 509 -2.19 8.83 9.73
C ALA A 509 -1.78 9.51 11.06
N VAL A 510 -2.54 9.27 12.15
CA VAL A 510 -2.19 9.80 13.48
C VAL A 510 -0.87 9.25 13.98
N LYS A 511 -0.67 7.93 13.92
CA LYS A 511 0.55 7.26 14.39
C LYS A 511 1.79 7.75 13.64
N ASN A 512 1.73 7.81 12.32
CA ASN A 512 2.87 8.16 11.50
C ASN A 512 3.21 9.65 11.59
N ALA A 513 2.20 10.55 11.61
CA ALA A 513 2.41 11.98 11.83
C ALA A 513 3.02 12.27 13.21
N ALA A 514 2.52 11.62 14.27
CA ALA A 514 3.05 11.80 15.62
C ALA A 514 4.47 11.25 15.76
N SER A 515 4.81 10.13 15.11
CA SER A 515 6.17 9.57 15.08
C SER A 515 7.17 10.56 14.50
N GLU A 516 6.88 11.14 13.33
CA GLU A 516 7.75 12.13 12.69
C GLU A 516 7.80 13.45 13.47
N ALA A 517 6.66 13.89 14.03
CA ALA A 517 6.63 15.10 14.87
C ALA A 517 7.43 14.92 16.18
N ALA A 518 7.45 13.72 16.75
CA ALA A 518 8.24 13.38 17.92
C ALA A 518 9.75 13.41 17.63
N LEU A 519 10.16 12.94 16.44
CA LEU A 519 11.55 13.04 15.97
C LEU A 519 11.94 14.51 15.71
N PHE A 520 11.05 15.29 15.07
CA PHE A 520 11.24 16.71 14.84
C PHE A 520 11.44 17.47 16.17
N ALA A 521 10.67 17.14 17.21
CA ALA A 521 10.76 17.80 18.52
C ALA A 521 12.18 17.76 19.11
N ILE A 522 12.87 16.62 18.99
CA ILE A 522 14.23 16.43 19.55
C ILE A 522 15.35 16.76 18.55
N THR A 523 15.03 17.29 17.37
CA THR A 523 16.04 17.66 16.37
C THR A 523 16.82 18.89 16.85
N GLU A 524 18.14 18.74 17.04
CA GLU A 524 19.04 19.82 17.44
C GLU A 524 19.98 20.25 16.33
N GLY A 525 20.20 19.40 15.34
CA GLY A 525 21.09 19.70 14.22
C GLY A 525 20.63 19.08 12.92
N ALA A 526 21.03 19.71 11.83
CA ALA A 526 20.82 19.24 10.48
C ALA A 526 22.14 19.24 9.72
N ILE A 527 22.45 18.14 9.06
CA ILE A 527 23.67 17.95 8.28
C ILE A 527 23.29 17.57 6.86
N THR A 528 23.88 18.23 5.88
CA THR A 528 23.65 17.91 4.46
C THR A 528 24.95 18.00 3.68
N ASN A 529 25.07 17.14 2.67
CA ASN A 529 26.14 17.16 1.67
C ASN A 529 25.48 17.48 0.33
N PRO A 530 25.29 18.77 -0.03
CA PRO A 530 24.67 19.12 -1.29
C PRO A 530 25.51 18.56 -2.45
N GLU A 531 24.85 17.94 -3.42
CA GLU A 531 25.50 17.44 -4.63
C GLU A 531 26.24 18.58 -5.34
N ASP A 532 27.47 18.31 -5.78
CA ASP A 532 28.23 19.24 -6.59
C ASP A 532 27.78 19.09 -8.05
N ASP A 533 27.16 20.12 -8.62
CA ASP A 533 26.70 20.12 -10.01
C ASP A 533 27.84 19.94 -11.05
N SER A 534 29.10 19.78 -10.59
CA SER A 534 30.29 19.63 -11.46
C SER A 534 30.48 18.23 -12.05
N GLU A 535 29.69 17.20 -11.64
CA GLU A 535 29.81 15.83 -12.16
C GLU A 535 28.74 15.45 -13.21
N LYS A 536 27.91 16.41 -13.64
CA LYS A 536 26.92 16.20 -14.72
C LYS A 536 27.27 17.03 -15.97
N ILE A 537 28.50 16.87 -16.49
CA ILE A 537 28.86 17.34 -17.84
C ILE A 537 29.21 16.12 -18.69
#